data_d3b4e6c0d2c9f6e3554808908b5f5f2e
#
_entry.id   d3b4e6c0d2c9f6e3554808908b5f5f2e
#
_cell.length_a   1.000
_cell.length_b   1.000
_cell.length_c   1.000
_cell.angle_alpha   90.00
_cell.angle_beta   90.00
_cell.angle_gamma   90.00
#
_symmetry.space_group_name_H-M   'P 1'
#
loop_
_entity.id
_entity.type
_entity.pdbx_description
1 polymer ?
#
loop_
_entity_poly.entity_id
_entity_poly.type
_entity_poly.pdbx_seq_one_letter_code
_entity_poly.pdbx_strand_id
1 'polypeptide(L)'
;PLNRWTPEGRPPEGLRIVQVGTSAELSAYADVLAANWNPPDEDVKRLYKAAEQVLFQAVAPMRLFVGFAGEVPVVSGELFLSEKGNTAGLHMISTREAFRRRGFGGAMTAALLRAGQAAGASLAVLQASSEGEPVYRRQGFEPCGLFVEYVLSEEILF
;
A
#
# COMPACT_ATOMS: atom_id res chain seq x y z
N PRO A 1 -11.28 -3.85 -16.18
CA PRO A 1 -11.03 -2.41 -16.15
C PRO A 1 -11.47 -1.80 -14.81
N LEU A 2 -10.62 -0.93 -14.23
CA LEU A 2 -10.87 -0.36 -12.90
C LEU A 2 -12.17 0.45 -12.82
N ASN A 3 -12.57 1.09 -13.90
CA ASN A 3 -13.81 1.87 -13.96
C ASN A 3 -15.11 1.04 -13.79
N ARG A 4 -15.03 -0.29 -13.90
CA ARG A 4 -16.14 -1.23 -13.65
C ARG A 4 -15.95 -2.05 -12.37
N TRP A 5 -14.84 -1.86 -11.68
CA TRP A 5 -14.57 -2.58 -10.45
C TRP A 5 -15.48 -2.09 -9.32
N THR A 6 -16.01 -3.03 -8.58
CA THR A 6 -16.79 -2.79 -7.37
C THR A 6 -16.20 -3.58 -6.20
N PRO A 7 -16.18 -3.01 -5.01
CA PRO A 7 -15.60 -3.69 -3.85
C PRO A 7 -16.42 -4.94 -3.49
N GLU A 8 -15.73 -6.04 -3.25
CA GLU A 8 -16.34 -7.23 -2.68
C GLU A 8 -16.22 -7.23 -1.16
N GLY A 9 -17.32 -7.59 -0.48
CA GLY A 9 -17.37 -7.73 0.97
C GLY A 9 -17.45 -6.42 1.75
N ARG A 10 -17.66 -6.56 3.06
CA ARG A 10 -17.62 -5.43 4.00
C ARG A 10 -16.19 -5.26 4.55
N PRO A 11 -15.75 -4.02 4.76
CA PRO A 11 -14.50 -3.78 5.47
C PRO A 11 -14.59 -4.37 6.88
N PRO A 12 -13.47 -4.82 7.46
CA PRO A 12 -13.43 -5.29 8.84
C PRO A 12 -13.98 -4.24 9.80
N GLU A 13 -14.74 -4.71 10.79
CA GLU A 13 -15.32 -3.83 11.82
C GLU A 13 -14.22 -3.10 12.58
N GLY A 14 -14.45 -1.81 12.85
CA GLY A 14 -13.50 -0.96 13.57
C GLY A 14 -12.27 -0.55 12.76
N LEU A 15 -12.16 -0.91 11.48
CA LEU A 15 -11.09 -0.43 10.61
C LEU A 15 -11.44 0.94 10.03
N ARG A 16 -10.59 1.92 10.31
CA ARG A 16 -10.63 3.26 9.72
C ARG A 16 -9.40 3.45 8.82
N ILE A 17 -9.60 3.67 7.53
CA ILE A 17 -8.53 3.96 6.57
C ILE A 17 -8.59 5.43 6.19
N VAL A 18 -7.45 6.11 6.23
CA VAL A 18 -7.31 7.52 5.85
C VAL A 18 -6.20 7.68 4.82
N GLN A 19 -6.34 8.66 3.94
CA GLN A 19 -5.22 9.16 3.15
C GLN A 19 -4.34 10.00 4.09
N VAL A 20 -3.04 9.74 4.06
CA VAL A 20 -2.04 10.44 4.88
C VAL A 20 -1.97 11.91 4.45
N GLY A 21 -2.22 12.82 5.38
CA GLY A 21 -2.19 14.27 5.17
C GLY A 21 -1.55 15.03 6.32
N THR A 22 -1.13 14.33 7.37
CA THR A 22 -0.49 14.92 8.54
C THR A 22 0.80 14.17 8.92
N SER A 23 1.72 14.85 9.63
CA SER A 23 2.95 14.22 10.11
C SER A 23 2.68 13.03 11.04
N ALA A 24 1.60 13.08 11.83
CA ALA A 24 1.21 11.97 12.70
C ALA A 24 0.75 10.73 11.91
N GLU A 25 -0.05 10.94 10.87
CA GLU A 25 -0.48 9.86 9.98
C GLU A 25 0.69 9.30 9.16
N LEU A 26 1.64 10.15 8.74
CA LEU A 26 2.86 9.72 8.06
C LEU A 26 3.74 8.86 8.97
N SER A 27 3.89 9.25 10.23
CA SER A 27 4.59 8.43 11.23
C SER A 27 3.90 7.08 11.43
N ALA A 28 2.57 7.07 11.56
CA ALA A 28 1.79 5.84 11.70
C ALA A 28 1.93 4.92 10.48
N TYR A 29 1.93 5.50 9.27
CA TYR A 29 2.19 4.77 8.03
C TYR A 29 3.59 4.12 8.03
N ALA A 30 4.63 4.91 8.35
CA ALA A 30 6.00 4.43 8.40
C ALA A 30 6.21 3.34 9.47
N ASP A 31 5.52 3.45 10.61
CA ASP A 31 5.54 2.44 11.68
C ASP A 31 4.96 1.09 11.22
N VAL A 32 3.94 1.09 10.37
CA VAL A 32 3.40 -0.17 9.80
C VAL A 32 4.42 -0.81 8.86
N LEU A 33 5.08 -0.04 8.01
CA LEU A 33 6.10 -0.55 7.10
C LEU A 33 7.33 -1.05 7.84
N ALA A 34 7.87 -0.27 8.76
CA ALA A 34 9.04 -0.62 9.55
C ALA A 34 8.86 -1.94 10.33
N ALA A 35 7.62 -2.25 10.73
CA ALA A 35 7.27 -3.47 11.44
C ALA A 35 7.33 -4.76 10.60
N ASN A 36 7.70 -4.69 9.31
CA ASN A 36 8.00 -5.88 8.50
C ASN A 36 9.38 -6.48 8.83
N TRP A 37 10.22 -5.75 9.53
CA TRP A 37 11.53 -6.20 10.02
C TRP A 37 11.51 -6.41 11.53
N ASN A 38 12.39 -7.24 12.04
CA ASN A 38 12.57 -7.48 13.48
C ASN A 38 14.08 -7.39 13.83
N PRO A 39 14.55 -6.33 14.52
CA PRO A 39 13.74 -5.21 15.02
C PRO A 39 13.16 -4.34 13.89
N PRO A 40 12.16 -3.49 14.16
CA PRO A 40 11.61 -2.57 13.17
C PRO A 40 12.68 -1.68 12.52
N ASP A 41 12.57 -1.50 11.21
CA ASP A 41 13.56 -0.74 10.43
C ASP A 41 13.40 0.77 10.63
N GLU A 42 14.34 1.38 11.34
CA GLU A 42 14.35 2.82 11.60
C GLU A 42 14.73 3.65 10.35
N ASP A 43 15.39 3.07 9.35
CA ASP A 43 15.69 3.78 8.10
C ASP A 43 14.43 4.03 7.29
N VAL A 44 13.49 3.12 7.30
CA VAL A 44 12.15 3.32 6.71
C VAL A 44 11.48 4.55 7.33
N LYS A 45 11.48 4.66 8.66
CA LYS A 45 10.89 5.82 9.34
C LYS A 45 11.59 7.14 8.99
N ARG A 46 12.94 7.13 8.95
CA ARG A 46 13.74 8.29 8.56
C ARG A 46 13.47 8.72 7.12
N LEU A 47 13.35 7.76 6.19
CA LEU A 47 13.05 8.02 4.79
C LEU A 47 11.73 8.77 4.62
N TYR A 48 10.63 8.24 5.19
CA TYR A 48 9.32 8.88 5.06
C TYR A 48 9.28 10.25 5.77
N LYS A 49 9.93 10.39 6.93
CA LYS A 49 10.06 11.69 7.59
C LYS A 49 10.81 12.72 6.75
N ALA A 50 11.89 12.34 6.09
CA ALA A 50 12.63 13.22 5.19
C ALA A 50 11.84 13.59 3.93
N ALA A 51 10.98 12.70 3.44
CA ALA A 51 10.16 12.91 2.25
C ALA A 51 8.85 13.68 2.52
N GLU A 52 8.53 14.01 3.75
CA GLU A 52 7.23 14.59 4.17
C GLU A 52 6.78 15.77 3.31
N GLN A 53 7.68 16.74 3.08
CA GLN A 53 7.35 17.95 2.30
C GLN A 53 6.99 17.62 0.84
N VAL A 54 7.64 16.62 0.25
CA VAL A 54 7.36 16.19 -1.13
C VAL A 54 6.06 15.40 -1.21
N LEU A 55 5.83 14.53 -0.23
CA LEU A 55 4.62 13.68 -0.17
C LEU A 55 3.33 14.48 0.04
N PHE A 56 3.42 15.64 0.70
CA PHE A 56 2.25 16.50 0.98
C PHE A 56 1.98 17.54 -0.10
N GLN A 57 2.73 17.53 -1.22
CA GLN A 57 2.43 18.43 -2.33
C GLN A 57 1.09 18.06 -2.98
N ALA A 58 0.29 19.07 -3.34
CA ALA A 58 -1.05 18.87 -3.89
C ALA A 58 -1.08 18.08 -5.21
N VAL A 59 0.04 18.09 -5.95
CA VAL A 59 0.21 17.37 -7.23
C VAL A 59 1.09 16.14 -7.12
N ALA A 60 1.38 15.67 -5.89
CA ALA A 60 2.20 14.46 -5.71
C ALA A 60 1.53 13.27 -6.42
N PRO A 61 2.26 12.54 -7.29
CA PRO A 61 1.71 11.38 -7.98
C PRO A 61 1.48 10.21 -7.04
N MET A 62 2.13 10.21 -5.88
CA MET A 62 2.05 9.20 -4.83
C MET A 62 1.14 9.68 -3.70
N ARG A 63 0.18 8.84 -3.32
CA ARG A 63 -0.72 9.05 -2.18
C ARG A 63 -0.57 7.90 -1.21
N LEU A 64 -0.32 8.21 0.03
CA LEU A 64 -0.13 7.23 1.10
C LEU A 64 -1.45 7.03 1.84
N PHE A 65 -1.68 5.80 2.30
CA PHE A 65 -2.85 5.43 3.10
C PHE A 65 -2.42 4.63 4.33
N VAL A 66 -3.04 4.91 5.45
CA VAL A 66 -2.85 4.15 6.68
C VAL A 66 -4.21 3.75 7.26
N GLY A 67 -4.30 2.53 7.75
CA GLY A 67 -5.50 2.01 8.40
C GLY A 67 -5.25 1.73 9.87
N PHE A 68 -6.24 2.10 10.68
CA PHE A 68 -6.23 1.97 12.13
C PHE A 68 -7.32 1.00 12.59
N ALA A 69 -6.96 0.13 13.54
CA ALA A 69 -7.91 -0.62 14.36
C ALA A 69 -7.97 0.04 15.75
N GLY A 70 -9.04 0.78 16.01
CA GLY A 70 -9.03 1.78 17.08
C GLY A 70 -7.96 2.84 16.82
N GLU A 71 -7.05 3.05 17.76
CA GLU A 71 -5.94 3.99 17.62
C GLU A 71 -4.64 3.35 17.10
N VAL A 72 -4.63 2.01 16.91
CA VAL A 72 -3.43 1.29 16.49
C VAL A 72 -3.30 1.27 14.97
N PRO A 73 -2.21 1.78 14.37
CA PRO A 73 -1.96 1.65 12.94
C PRO A 73 -1.63 0.20 12.60
N VAL A 74 -2.37 -0.41 11.69
CA VAL A 74 -2.32 -1.87 11.43
C VAL A 74 -2.03 -2.24 9.98
N VAL A 75 -2.34 -1.35 9.03
CA VAL A 75 -2.18 -1.61 7.60
C VAL A 75 -1.79 -0.34 6.86
N SER A 76 -0.89 -0.45 5.90
CA SER A 76 -0.43 0.63 5.01
C SER A 76 -0.72 0.30 3.56
N GLY A 77 -0.64 1.30 2.69
CA GLY A 77 -0.68 1.13 1.24
C GLY A 77 -0.37 2.43 0.52
N GLU A 78 0.13 2.31 -0.70
CA GLU A 78 0.45 3.43 -1.57
C GLU A 78 -0.32 3.35 -2.87
N LEU A 79 -0.78 4.48 -3.33
CA LEU A 79 -1.36 4.67 -4.65
C LEU A 79 -0.45 5.61 -5.46
N PHE A 80 0.09 5.10 -6.54
CA PHE A 80 0.80 5.90 -7.53
C PHE A 80 -0.10 6.11 -8.75
N LEU A 81 -0.25 7.36 -9.19
CA LEU A 81 -1.00 7.70 -10.40
C LEU A 81 -0.03 8.03 -11.53
N SER A 82 -0.16 7.35 -12.67
CA SER A 82 0.65 7.66 -13.85
C SER A 82 0.44 9.10 -14.30
N GLU A 83 1.42 9.67 -15.02
CA GLU A 83 1.39 11.05 -15.50
C GLU A 83 0.08 11.42 -16.24
N LYS A 84 -0.46 10.49 -17.02
CA LYS A 84 -1.74 10.65 -17.73
C LYS A 84 -2.97 10.35 -16.86
N GLY A 85 -2.78 9.96 -15.59
CA GLY A 85 -3.85 9.63 -14.65
C GLY A 85 -4.67 8.38 -14.98
N ASN A 86 -4.30 7.62 -16.02
CA ASN A 86 -5.11 6.50 -16.50
C ASN A 86 -4.73 5.14 -15.85
N THR A 87 -3.61 5.07 -15.14
CA THR A 87 -3.13 3.87 -14.45
C THR A 87 -2.86 4.16 -12.98
N ALA A 88 -3.39 3.30 -12.12
CA ALA A 88 -3.16 3.27 -10.69
C ALA A 88 -2.18 2.14 -10.36
N GLY A 89 -0.98 2.47 -9.87
CA GLY A 89 -0.04 1.52 -9.28
C GLY A 89 -0.31 1.39 -7.78
N LEU A 90 -0.48 0.16 -7.30
CA LEU A 90 -0.65 -0.11 -5.87
C LEU A 90 0.65 -0.69 -5.33
N HIS A 91 1.18 -0.07 -4.26
CA HIS A 91 2.47 -0.42 -3.68
C HIS A 91 2.39 -0.49 -2.16
N MET A 92 3.40 -1.06 -1.53
CA MET A 92 3.62 -1.07 -0.07
C MET A 92 2.37 -1.45 0.75
N ILE A 93 1.53 -2.35 0.20
CA ILE A 93 0.39 -2.89 0.96
C ILE A 93 0.94 -3.86 1.99
N SER A 94 0.97 -3.42 3.22
CA SER A 94 1.52 -4.18 4.34
C SER A 94 0.56 -4.20 5.51
N THR A 95 0.47 -5.34 6.18
CA THR A 95 -0.30 -5.52 7.42
C THR A 95 0.62 -6.04 8.51
N ARG A 96 0.65 -5.36 9.67
CA ARG A 96 1.42 -5.81 10.83
C ARG A 96 1.08 -7.26 11.17
N GLU A 97 2.07 -8.06 11.50
CA GLU A 97 1.96 -9.50 11.70
C GLU A 97 0.81 -9.90 12.66
N ALA A 98 0.73 -9.26 13.81
CA ALA A 98 -0.32 -9.51 14.81
C ALA A 98 -1.75 -9.23 14.33
N PHE A 99 -1.90 -8.55 13.18
CA PHE A 99 -3.18 -8.15 12.60
C PHE A 99 -3.49 -8.82 11.25
N ARG A 100 -2.59 -9.72 10.77
CA ARG A 100 -2.80 -10.47 9.53
C ARG A 100 -4.01 -11.40 9.63
N ARG A 101 -4.52 -11.85 8.48
CA ARG A 101 -5.66 -12.77 8.32
C ARG A 101 -7.00 -12.25 8.87
N ARG A 102 -7.11 -10.94 9.09
CA ARG A 102 -8.33 -10.24 9.53
C ARG A 102 -8.98 -9.41 8.42
N GLY A 103 -8.53 -9.55 7.17
CA GLY A 103 -9.09 -8.82 6.03
C GLY A 103 -8.56 -7.40 5.82
N PHE A 104 -7.64 -6.90 6.65
CA PHE A 104 -7.13 -5.52 6.57
C PHE A 104 -6.40 -5.23 5.27
N GLY A 105 -5.58 -6.15 4.76
CA GLY A 105 -4.91 -5.99 3.46
C GLY A 105 -5.90 -5.88 2.30
N GLY A 106 -6.96 -6.70 2.28
CA GLY A 106 -8.02 -6.61 1.28
C GLY A 106 -8.79 -5.28 1.36
N ALA A 107 -9.10 -4.82 2.57
CA ALA A 107 -9.76 -3.52 2.77
C ALA A 107 -8.87 -2.34 2.32
N MET A 108 -7.56 -2.38 2.59
CA MET A 108 -6.60 -1.40 2.08
C MET A 108 -6.54 -1.43 0.55
N THR A 109 -6.42 -2.61 -0.06
CA THR A 109 -6.46 -2.75 -1.53
C THR A 109 -7.72 -2.10 -2.11
N ALA A 110 -8.89 -2.38 -1.52
CA ALA A 110 -10.15 -1.79 -1.96
C ALA A 110 -10.17 -0.26 -1.79
N ALA A 111 -9.57 0.29 -0.73
CA ALA A 111 -9.46 1.74 -0.54
C ALA A 111 -8.59 2.39 -1.62
N LEU A 112 -7.44 1.79 -1.95
CA LEU A 112 -6.56 2.27 -3.02
C LEU A 112 -7.24 2.20 -4.39
N LEU A 113 -7.98 1.13 -4.69
CA LEU A 113 -8.73 0.99 -5.95
C LEU A 113 -9.82 2.08 -6.07
N ARG A 114 -10.57 2.36 -5.00
CA ARG A 114 -11.55 3.47 -4.98
C ARG A 114 -10.87 4.82 -5.21
N ALA A 115 -9.73 5.07 -4.57
CA ALA A 115 -8.99 6.31 -4.75
C ALA A 115 -8.46 6.45 -6.18
N GLY A 116 -8.00 5.36 -6.80
CA GLY A 116 -7.60 5.31 -8.20
C GLY A 116 -8.76 5.59 -9.15
N GLN A 117 -9.94 4.98 -8.92
CA GLN A 117 -11.17 5.25 -9.67
C GLN A 117 -11.58 6.73 -9.57
N ALA A 118 -11.59 7.28 -8.36
CA ALA A 118 -11.93 8.68 -8.12
C ALA A 118 -10.96 9.65 -8.82
N ALA A 119 -9.71 9.23 -9.04
CA ALA A 119 -8.70 9.97 -9.80
C ALA A 119 -8.80 9.76 -11.31
N GLY A 120 -9.76 8.95 -11.81
CA GLY A 120 -9.97 8.69 -13.23
C GLY A 120 -9.16 7.53 -13.82
N ALA A 121 -8.45 6.75 -13.00
CA ALA A 121 -7.70 5.60 -13.50
C ALA A 121 -8.65 4.52 -14.06
N SER A 122 -8.31 3.99 -15.23
CA SER A 122 -9.05 2.91 -15.91
C SER A 122 -8.41 1.54 -15.73
N LEU A 123 -7.14 1.50 -15.30
CA LEU A 123 -6.36 0.31 -15.05
C LEU A 123 -5.72 0.39 -13.66
N ALA A 124 -5.66 -0.75 -12.95
CA ALA A 124 -4.87 -0.89 -11.74
C ALA A 124 -3.84 -2.00 -11.93
N VAL A 125 -2.63 -1.77 -11.42
CA VAL A 125 -1.51 -2.73 -11.49
C VAL A 125 -0.83 -2.82 -10.13
N LEU A 126 -0.27 -3.98 -9.84
CA LEU A 126 0.56 -4.20 -8.65
C LEU A 126 1.54 -5.36 -8.88
N GLN A 127 2.51 -5.46 -8.00
CA GLN A 127 3.38 -6.63 -7.87
C GLN A 127 2.97 -7.38 -6.60
N ALA A 128 2.69 -8.68 -6.76
CA ALA A 128 2.20 -9.51 -5.67
C ALA A 128 3.32 -10.41 -5.12
N SER A 129 3.47 -10.45 -3.80
CA SER A 129 4.14 -11.57 -3.15
C SER A 129 3.24 -12.82 -3.19
N SER A 130 3.83 -14.00 -2.97
CA SER A 130 3.06 -15.24 -2.88
C SER A 130 1.96 -15.21 -1.81
N GLU A 131 2.19 -14.51 -0.71
CA GLU A 131 1.18 -14.33 0.36
C GLU A 131 0.08 -13.33 -0.02
N GLY A 132 0.43 -12.30 -0.80
CA GLY A 132 -0.49 -11.24 -1.23
C GLY A 132 -1.37 -11.64 -2.41
N GLU A 133 -0.89 -12.49 -3.30
CA GLU A 133 -1.58 -12.87 -4.54
C GLU A 133 -3.05 -13.33 -4.30
N PRO A 134 -3.38 -14.18 -3.31
CA PRO A 134 -4.76 -14.58 -3.07
C PRO A 134 -5.68 -13.42 -2.66
N VAL A 135 -5.14 -12.38 -2.03
CA VAL A 135 -5.89 -11.18 -1.66
C VAL A 135 -6.26 -10.40 -2.91
N TYR A 136 -5.31 -10.22 -3.82
CA TYR A 136 -5.50 -9.44 -5.04
C TYR A 136 -6.41 -10.14 -6.04
N ARG A 137 -6.29 -11.47 -6.18
CA ARG A 137 -7.22 -12.26 -7.01
C ARG A 137 -8.68 -12.09 -6.57
N ARG A 138 -8.95 -12.05 -5.27
CA ARG A 138 -10.31 -11.77 -4.74
C ARG A 138 -10.79 -10.34 -5.06
N GLN A 139 -9.88 -9.41 -5.33
CA GLN A 139 -10.22 -8.07 -5.79
C GLN A 139 -10.34 -7.97 -7.32
N GLY A 140 -10.25 -9.08 -8.04
CA GLY A 140 -10.38 -9.14 -9.50
C GLY A 140 -9.09 -8.86 -10.28
N PHE A 141 -7.91 -8.90 -9.63
CA PHE A 141 -6.65 -8.85 -10.33
C PHE A 141 -6.35 -10.19 -11.01
N GLU A 142 -5.84 -10.10 -12.23
CA GLU A 142 -5.36 -11.25 -13.01
C GLU A 142 -3.84 -11.15 -13.19
N PRO A 143 -3.10 -12.27 -13.08
CA PRO A 143 -1.67 -12.27 -13.34
C PRO A 143 -1.38 -12.01 -14.82
N CYS A 144 -0.48 -11.08 -15.10
CA CYS A 144 -0.06 -10.73 -16.45
C CYS A 144 1.44 -11.03 -16.72
N GLY A 145 2.18 -11.44 -15.69
CA GLY A 145 3.60 -11.78 -15.81
C GLY A 145 4.20 -12.16 -14.46
N LEU A 146 5.49 -12.48 -14.48
CA LEU A 146 6.29 -12.76 -13.30
C LEU A 146 7.30 -11.64 -13.09
N PHE A 147 7.50 -11.27 -11.84
CA PHE A 147 8.54 -10.36 -11.42
C PHE A 147 9.69 -11.18 -10.81
N VAL A 148 10.92 -10.91 -11.24
CA VAL A 148 12.11 -11.59 -10.72
C VAL A 148 12.97 -10.57 -10.00
N GLU A 149 13.25 -10.85 -8.75
CA GLU A 149 14.13 -10.03 -7.93
C GLU A 149 15.56 -10.59 -7.98
N TYR A 150 16.52 -9.72 -8.22
CA TYR A 150 17.95 -10.05 -8.24
C TYR A 150 18.63 -9.36 -7.06
N VAL A 151 19.40 -10.12 -6.31
CA VAL A 151 20.26 -9.61 -5.24
C VAL A 151 21.73 -9.84 -5.58
N LEU A 152 22.61 -8.91 -5.17
CA LEU A 152 24.05 -9.16 -5.25
C LEU A 152 24.41 -10.21 -4.19
N SER A 153 25.12 -11.26 -4.61
CA SER A 153 25.67 -12.23 -3.67
C SER A 153 26.86 -11.62 -2.94
N GLU A 154 27.00 -11.87 -1.65
CA GLU A 154 28.14 -11.42 -0.85
C GLU A 154 29.49 -11.99 -1.34
N GLU A 155 29.48 -13.04 -2.17
CA GLU A 155 30.68 -13.69 -2.72
C GLU A 155 31.36 -12.92 -3.87
N ILE A 156 30.79 -11.81 -4.35
CA ILE A 156 31.36 -11.01 -5.48
C ILE A 156 32.09 -9.74 -4.98
N LEU A 157 32.30 -9.58 -3.69
CA LEU A 157 33.05 -8.45 -3.12
C LEU A 157 34.55 -8.77 -2.92
N PHE A 158 35.21 -9.33 -3.98
CA PHE A 158 36.68 -9.45 -4.02
C PHE A 158 37.25 -8.90 -5.32
#